data_2bb88a34f853548c0677b80dfb4aa823
#
_entry.id   2bb88a34f853548c0677b80dfb4aa823
#
_cell.length_a   1.000
_cell.length_b   1.000
_cell.length_c   1.000
_cell.angle_alpha   90.00
_cell.angle_beta   90.00
_cell.angle_gamma   90.00
#
_symmetry.space_group_name_H-M   'P 1'
#
loop_
_entity.id
_entity.type
_entity.pdbx_description
1 polymer ?
#
loop_
_entity_poly.entity_id
_entity_poly.type
_entity_poly.pdbx_seq_one_letter_code
_entity_poly.pdbx_strand_id
1 'polypeptide(L)'
;MWHKLLIGLFLTFSVVIVRGASDPAGPGIPALQSNSEYVALREQDSRLQVRIDEMQTRIAGLRAMLRENPAAQETYGAQILSLESEMLSAQGLRTQVAARINAIEQAWLTEHPDYVPAAETEKSLITQIPESQQSRNLVFNGYFRENLPARDYEALLRAQRMEAEVAGCAGRLLENYRQQTLLKQQYDTVRTEQAAVDLFGRYRTVANLGRVLRDSLTAVWGYVYDNKSYAYDYILDKLNCREQQARQQKALDDVRRQMSAAQAEGLVDALPDYYIQKCYLTDYEREIARMLGLGLASDSLKQVAVRLQTIDFRLPKPEITERYFLDYEPVQFVAGRYTYKKPIPDCPVYEHGVIYRILLGEYKYKQNISIFRSASPLYVLKTDAGRYRYFAGGFATKAEAVDAQELLRAKGFRRPELVVWYDGEYTNLTRTPEAEMAAFRVEISSEQNLSDTVKQAI
;
A
#
# COMPACT_ATOMS: atom_id res chain seq x y z
N MET A 1 -20.24 22.07 19.83
CA MET A 1 -19.46 21.57 20.95
C MET A 1 -18.89 20.17 20.68
N TRP A 2 -18.59 19.83 19.39
CA TRP A 2 -18.16 18.50 18.93
C TRP A 2 -16.91 18.53 18.02
N HIS A 3 -16.15 19.63 18.06
CA HIS A 3 -14.95 19.83 17.20
C HIS A 3 -13.61 19.65 17.94
N LYS A 4 -13.59 19.12 19.16
CA LYS A 4 -12.35 18.98 19.97
C LYS A 4 -11.89 17.55 20.23
N LEU A 5 -12.49 16.53 19.60
CA LEU A 5 -12.20 15.12 19.92
C LEU A 5 -11.42 14.37 18.83
N LEU A 6 -11.02 15.03 17.74
CA LEU A 6 -10.26 14.41 16.62
C LEU A 6 -8.77 14.77 16.60
N ILE A 7 -8.29 15.55 17.57
CA ILE A 7 -6.88 16.03 17.64
C ILE A 7 -6.01 15.15 18.56
N GLY A 8 -6.59 14.19 19.29
CA GLY A 8 -5.90 13.44 20.33
C GLY A 8 -5.13 12.19 19.90
N LEU A 9 -5.20 11.74 18.63
CA LEU A 9 -4.64 10.43 18.22
C LEU A 9 -3.33 10.49 17.43
N PHE A 10 -2.71 11.66 17.32
CA PHE A 10 -1.49 11.83 16.50
C PHE A 10 -0.18 11.94 17.31
N LEU A 11 -0.20 11.76 18.63
CA LEU A 11 0.93 12.20 19.46
C LEU A 11 1.64 11.12 20.28
N THR A 12 1.50 9.84 20.00
CA THR A 12 2.29 8.81 20.71
C THR A 12 2.92 7.78 19.77
N PHE A 13 3.55 8.21 18.68
CA PHE A 13 4.61 7.43 18.07
C PHE A 13 5.95 7.83 18.69
N SER A 14 6.21 7.30 19.86
CA SER A 14 7.57 7.22 20.37
C SER A 14 8.33 6.25 19.46
N VAL A 15 8.95 6.79 18.41
CA VAL A 15 10.02 6.08 17.72
C VAL A 15 11.10 5.87 18.79
N VAL A 16 11.17 4.67 19.32
CA VAL A 16 12.34 4.22 20.05
C VAL A 16 13.47 4.25 19.01
N ILE A 17 14.23 5.33 19.04
CA ILE A 17 15.50 5.43 18.32
C ILE A 17 16.40 4.41 18.99
N VAL A 18 16.43 3.20 18.45
CA VAL A 18 17.52 2.27 18.74
C VAL A 18 18.76 2.91 18.15
N ARG A 19 19.50 3.64 18.99
CA ARG A 19 20.89 4.04 18.69
C ARG A 19 21.70 2.77 18.57
N GLY A 20 21.99 2.39 17.36
CA GLY A 20 22.77 1.21 17.01
C GLY A 20 22.42 0.76 15.61
N ALA A 21 22.46 1.67 14.62
CA ALA A 21 22.49 1.27 13.24
C ALA A 21 23.84 0.61 12.96
N SER A 22 23.95 -0.64 13.35
CA SER A 22 25.01 -1.50 12.86
C SER A 22 24.92 -1.55 11.33
N ASP A 23 26.02 -1.47 10.66
CA ASP A 23 26.18 -1.60 9.22
C ASP A 23 25.39 -2.83 8.73
N PRO A 24 24.27 -2.69 8.00
CA PRO A 24 23.45 -3.84 7.60
C PRO A 24 24.19 -4.78 6.65
N ALA A 25 25.25 -4.30 5.99
CA ALA A 25 26.10 -5.12 5.14
C ALA A 25 27.23 -5.85 5.93
N GLY A 26 27.33 -5.64 7.24
CA GLY A 26 28.38 -6.24 8.08
C GLY A 26 29.80 -5.81 7.70
N PRO A 27 30.84 -6.36 8.37
CA PRO A 27 32.22 -6.21 7.94
C PRO A 27 32.41 -6.97 6.62
N GLY A 28 32.72 -6.28 5.54
CA GLY A 28 32.85 -6.90 4.21
C GLY A 28 33.94 -7.97 4.14
N ILE A 29 33.85 -8.85 3.16
CA ILE A 29 34.87 -9.87 2.87
C ILE A 29 36.09 -9.17 2.23
N PRO A 30 37.27 -9.18 2.86
CA PRO A 30 38.43 -8.46 2.35
C PRO A 30 38.86 -8.89 0.93
N ALA A 31 38.65 -10.16 0.60
CA ALA A 31 38.98 -10.69 -0.74
C ALA A 31 38.07 -10.12 -1.84
N LEU A 32 36.89 -9.62 -1.52
CA LEU A 32 35.96 -8.97 -2.47
C LEU A 32 36.27 -7.50 -2.73
N GLN A 33 37.30 -6.92 -2.11
CA GLN A 33 37.70 -5.54 -2.40
C GLN A 33 38.22 -5.32 -3.82
N SER A 34 38.60 -6.38 -4.52
CA SER A 34 38.93 -6.34 -5.96
C SER A 34 37.68 -6.38 -6.87
N ASN A 35 36.51 -6.72 -6.36
CA ASN A 35 35.27 -6.72 -7.11
C ASN A 35 34.67 -5.32 -7.16
N SER A 36 34.68 -4.68 -8.33
CA SER A 36 34.22 -3.30 -8.50
C SER A 36 32.75 -3.11 -8.19
N GLU A 37 31.88 -4.09 -8.49
CA GLU A 37 30.46 -4.04 -8.17
C GLU A 37 30.24 -4.10 -6.65
N TYR A 38 30.94 -4.99 -5.97
CA TYR A 38 30.87 -5.11 -4.52
C TYR A 38 31.30 -3.82 -3.81
N VAL A 39 32.45 -3.25 -4.23
CA VAL A 39 32.95 -1.98 -3.66
C VAL A 39 31.96 -0.84 -3.91
N ALA A 40 31.39 -0.73 -5.11
CA ALA A 40 30.41 0.31 -5.43
C ALA A 40 29.14 0.18 -4.59
N LEU A 41 28.65 -1.06 -4.37
CA LEU A 41 27.47 -1.31 -3.53
C LEU A 41 27.74 -0.99 -2.06
N ARG A 42 28.94 -1.31 -1.54
CA ARG A 42 29.36 -0.96 -0.16
C ARG A 42 29.42 0.56 0.03
N GLU A 43 29.97 1.27 -0.94
CA GLU A 43 30.00 2.73 -0.92
C GLU A 43 28.58 3.32 -1.01
N GLN A 44 27.71 2.74 -1.82
CA GLN A 44 26.30 3.14 -1.91
C GLN A 44 25.56 2.92 -0.59
N ASP A 45 25.77 1.78 0.08
CA ASP A 45 25.18 1.50 1.40
C ASP A 45 25.62 2.55 2.42
N SER A 46 26.92 2.86 2.46
CA SER A 46 27.48 3.89 3.36
C SER A 46 26.88 5.27 3.10
N ARG A 47 26.75 5.69 1.83
CA ARG A 47 26.13 6.98 1.47
C ARG A 47 24.65 7.04 1.87
N LEU A 48 23.92 5.95 1.68
CA LEU A 48 22.51 5.85 2.08
C LEU A 48 22.36 5.94 3.60
N GLN A 49 23.27 5.32 4.35
CA GLN A 49 23.27 5.43 5.82
C GLN A 49 23.48 6.87 6.29
N VAL A 50 24.49 7.55 5.77
CA VAL A 50 24.74 8.96 6.10
C VAL A 50 23.50 9.83 5.81
N ARG A 51 22.87 9.63 4.64
CA ARG A 51 21.65 10.36 4.28
C ARG A 51 20.50 10.07 5.23
N ILE A 52 20.32 8.84 5.66
CA ILE A 52 19.30 8.44 6.64
C ILE A 52 19.55 9.14 7.98
N ASP A 53 20.78 9.14 8.47
CA ASP A 53 21.15 9.77 9.74
C ASP A 53 20.94 11.30 9.72
N GLU A 54 21.26 11.95 8.61
CA GLU A 54 20.98 13.37 8.38
C GLU A 54 19.48 13.68 8.42
N MET A 55 18.67 12.88 7.73
CA MET A 55 17.20 13.02 7.74
C MET A 55 16.62 12.79 9.13
N GLN A 56 17.10 11.79 9.87
CA GLN A 56 16.67 11.53 11.25
C GLN A 56 16.97 12.73 12.16
N THR A 57 18.18 13.30 12.05
CA THR A 57 18.59 14.46 12.82
C THR A 57 17.69 15.66 12.50
N ARG A 58 17.38 15.88 11.22
CA ARG A 58 16.52 16.97 10.78
C ARG A 58 15.07 16.81 11.24
N ILE A 59 14.53 15.58 11.16
CA ILE A 59 13.20 15.25 11.69
C ILE A 59 13.13 15.51 13.21
N ALA A 60 14.16 15.09 13.95
CA ALA A 60 14.23 15.34 15.39
C ALA A 60 14.22 16.83 15.72
N GLY A 61 14.97 17.64 14.96
CA GLY A 61 14.96 19.10 15.08
C GLY A 61 13.59 19.73 14.80
N LEU A 62 12.93 19.35 13.71
CA LEU A 62 11.59 19.83 13.37
C LEU A 62 10.54 19.44 14.41
N ARG A 63 10.63 18.23 14.97
CA ARG A 63 9.75 17.80 16.07
C ARG A 63 9.98 18.58 17.37
N ALA A 64 11.23 18.99 17.64
CA ALA A 64 11.53 19.87 18.77
C ALA A 64 10.88 21.27 18.55
N MET A 65 11.07 21.87 17.36
CA MET A 65 10.46 23.16 17.02
C MET A 65 8.93 23.11 17.08
N LEU A 66 8.31 22.00 16.67
CA LEU A 66 6.87 21.81 16.72
C LEU A 66 6.36 21.77 18.17
N ARG A 67 7.13 21.19 19.09
CA ARG A 67 6.77 21.19 20.52
C ARG A 67 6.84 22.59 21.13
N GLU A 68 7.79 23.40 20.70
CA GLU A 68 7.93 24.79 21.14
C GLU A 68 6.86 25.72 20.53
N ASN A 69 6.47 25.47 19.28
CA ASN A 69 5.46 26.25 18.57
C ASN A 69 4.38 25.38 17.92
N PRO A 70 3.36 24.94 18.67
CA PRO A 70 2.27 24.10 18.14
C PRO A 70 1.44 24.75 17.03
N ALA A 71 1.44 26.09 16.94
CA ALA A 71 0.70 26.81 15.91
C ALA A 71 1.31 26.61 14.49
N ALA A 72 2.58 26.21 14.40
CA ALA A 72 3.26 25.92 13.14
C ALA A 72 3.10 24.44 12.67
N GLN A 73 2.09 23.73 13.20
CA GLN A 73 1.85 22.31 12.92
C GLN A 73 1.68 22.02 11.44
N GLU A 74 1.01 22.87 10.68
CA GLU A 74 0.79 22.66 9.25
C GLU A 74 2.12 22.71 8.47
N THR A 75 2.98 23.68 8.78
CA THR A 75 4.26 23.85 8.10
C THR A 75 5.30 22.79 8.50
N TYR A 76 5.52 22.60 9.79
CA TYR A 76 6.52 21.61 10.27
C TYR A 76 6.03 20.19 10.09
N GLY A 77 4.73 19.94 10.23
CA GLY A 77 4.13 18.62 9.99
C GLY A 77 4.31 18.15 8.55
N ALA A 78 4.06 19.02 7.56
CA ALA A 78 4.30 18.71 6.16
C ALA A 78 5.78 18.40 5.86
N GLN A 79 6.70 19.18 6.43
CA GLN A 79 8.15 18.94 6.27
C GLN A 79 8.60 17.63 6.93
N ILE A 80 8.07 17.30 8.10
CA ILE A 80 8.38 16.03 8.79
C ILE A 80 7.90 14.87 7.93
N LEU A 81 6.66 14.89 7.43
CA LEU A 81 6.11 13.83 6.58
C LEU A 81 6.90 13.65 5.28
N SER A 82 7.33 14.74 4.65
CA SER A 82 8.19 14.68 3.46
C SER A 82 9.53 14.01 3.75
N LEU A 83 10.20 14.43 4.83
CA LEU A 83 11.48 13.84 5.24
C LEU A 83 11.35 12.39 5.68
N GLU A 84 10.26 12.01 6.36
CA GLU A 84 9.98 10.62 6.73
C GLU A 84 9.77 9.75 5.50
N SER A 85 9.04 10.25 4.49
CA SER A 85 8.87 9.55 3.21
C SER A 85 10.20 9.36 2.47
N GLU A 86 11.04 10.41 2.42
CA GLU A 86 12.37 10.30 1.81
C GLU A 86 13.29 9.34 2.58
N MET A 87 13.26 9.40 3.90
CA MET A 87 14.04 8.50 4.76
C MET A 87 13.65 7.04 4.56
N LEU A 88 12.35 6.75 4.47
CA LEU A 88 11.84 5.41 4.21
C LEU A 88 12.23 4.91 2.82
N SER A 89 12.21 5.79 1.83
CA SER A 89 12.70 5.46 0.48
C SER A 89 14.19 5.13 0.48
N ALA A 90 14.99 5.90 1.22
CA ALA A 90 16.42 5.65 1.37
C ALA A 90 16.70 4.35 2.14
N GLN A 91 15.91 4.02 3.17
CA GLN A 91 15.97 2.73 3.89
C GLN A 91 15.63 1.55 2.98
N GLY A 92 14.59 1.69 2.12
CA GLY A 92 14.23 0.68 1.14
C GLY A 92 15.34 0.42 0.12
N LEU A 93 15.95 1.48 -0.42
CA LEU A 93 17.10 1.36 -1.31
C LEU A 93 18.29 0.71 -0.62
N ARG A 94 18.59 1.10 0.63
CA ARG A 94 19.67 0.50 1.42
C ARG A 94 19.45 -0.99 1.63
N THR A 95 18.21 -1.40 1.90
CA THR A 95 17.86 -2.82 2.04
C THR A 95 18.11 -3.61 0.75
N GLN A 96 17.77 -3.04 -0.40
CA GLN A 96 18.03 -3.65 -1.71
C GLN A 96 19.54 -3.76 -1.98
N VAL A 97 20.30 -2.72 -1.67
CA VAL A 97 21.76 -2.71 -1.78
C VAL A 97 22.38 -3.78 -0.87
N ALA A 98 21.94 -3.86 0.39
CA ALA A 98 22.40 -4.88 1.33
C ALA A 98 22.08 -6.31 0.85
N ALA A 99 20.89 -6.54 0.30
CA ALA A 99 20.53 -7.82 -0.29
C ALA A 99 21.47 -8.22 -1.46
N ARG A 100 21.83 -7.24 -2.30
CA ARG A 100 22.75 -7.48 -3.42
C ARG A 100 24.19 -7.74 -2.96
N ILE A 101 24.66 -6.99 -1.95
CA ILE A 101 25.95 -7.26 -1.28
C ILE A 101 25.97 -8.69 -0.74
N ASN A 102 24.93 -9.07 0.00
CA ASN A 102 24.82 -10.42 0.56
C ASN A 102 24.82 -11.50 -0.53
N ALA A 103 24.15 -11.27 -1.67
CA ALA A 103 24.15 -12.21 -2.79
C ALA A 103 25.57 -12.41 -3.37
N ILE A 104 26.35 -11.33 -3.52
CA ILE A 104 27.74 -11.40 -4.00
C ILE A 104 28.61 -12.14 -2.99
N GLU A 105 28.46 -11.81 -1.69
CA GLU A 105 29.18 -12.49 -0.61
C GLU A 105 28.84 -13.99 -0.56
N GLN A 106 27.59 -14.35 -0.70
CA GLN A 106 27.15 -15.75 -0.70
C GLN A 106 27.68 -16.52 -1.93
N ALA A 107 27.65 -15.92 -3.12
CA ALA A 107 28.22 -16.51 -4.32
C ALA A 107 29.74 -16.78 -4.12
N TRP A 108 30.47 -15.78 -3.64
CA TRP A 108 31.91 -15.91 -3.39
C TRP A 108 32.21 -16.96 -2.33
N LEU A 109 31.46 -17.00 -1.25
CA LEU A 109 31.60 -17.98 -0.17
C LEU A 109 31.30 -19.41 -0.66
N THR A 110 30.39 -19.56 -1.62
CA THR A 110 30.09 -20.87 -2.23
C THR A 110 31.27 -21.40 -3.02
N GLU A 111 32.03 -20.52 -3.67
CA GLU A 111 33.26 -20.86 -4.41
C GLU A 111 34.48 -21.07 -3.51
N HIS A 112 34.42 -20.56 -2.26
CA HIS A 112 35.52 -20.61 -1.29
C HIS A 112 35.06 -21.26 0.04
N PRO A 113 34.72 -22.55 0.04
CA PRO A 113 34.16 -23.22 1.22
C PRO A 113 35.12 -23.29 2.41
N ASP A 114 36.40 -23.16 2.19
CA ASP A 114 37.43 -23.17 3.23
C ASP A 114 37.70 -21.78 3.86
N TYR A 115 36.99 -20.73 3.39
CA TYR A 115 37.16 -19.41 3.96
C TYR A 115 36.58 -19.33 5.37
N VAL A 116 37.44 -19.02 6.32
CA VAL A 116 37.02 -18.78 7.72
C VAL A 116 37.06 -17.28 7.97
N PRO A 117 35.90 -16.64 8.28
CA PRO A 117 35.88 -15.24 8.64
C PRO A 117 36.75 -14.97 9.87
N ALA A 118 37.36 -13.78 9.95
CA ALA A 118 38.23 -13.43 11.09
C ALA A 118 37.42 -13.49 12.41
N ALA A 119 37.94 -14.20 13.39
CA ALA A 119 37.29 -14.48 14.68
C ALA A 119 36.90 -13.23 15.51
N GLU A 120 37.35 -12.04 15.14
CA GLU A 120 37.00 -10.76 15.75
C GLU A 120 35.53 -10.37 15.48
N THR A 121 34.97 -10.79 14.34
CA THR A 121 33.59 -10.44 13.94
C THR A 121 32.57 -11.17 14.81
N GLU A 122 32.85 -12.41 15.15
CA GLU A 122 31.97 -13.26 15.97
C GLU A 122 31.85 -12.77 17.41
N LYS A 123 32.96 -12.40 18.02
CA LYS A 123 32.98 -11.83 19.37
C LYS A 123 32.26 -10.48 19.46
N SER A 124 32.36 -9.63 18.45
CA SER A 124 31.73 -8.31 18.48
C SER A 124 30.19 -8.38 18.37
N LEU A 125 29.65 -9.37 17.69
CA LEU A 125 28.20 -9.55 17.52
C LEU A 125 27.52 -10.08 18.78
N ILE A 126 28.15 -11.03 19.46
CA ILE A 126 27.62 -11.67 20.69
C ILE A 126 27.83 -10.78 21.91
N THR A 127 28.97 -10.09 22.03
CA THR A 127 29.28 -9.21 23.16
C THR A 127 28.41 -7.96 23.26
N GLN A 128 27.75 -7.56 22.18
CA GLN A 128 26.78 -6.46 22.19
C GLN A 128 25.41 -6.84 22.76
N ILE A 129 25.14 -8.12 22.92
CA ILE A 129 23.87 -8.62 23.44
C ILE A 129 24.02 -8.96 24.92
N PRO A 130 23.19 -8.41 25.82
CA PRO A 130 23.23 -8.77 27.24
C PRO A 130 23.11 -10.27 27.44
N GLU A 131 23.92 -10.83 28.36
CA GLU A 131 23.97 -12.27 28.65
C GLU A 131 22.59 -12.85 29.01
N SER A 132 21.75 -12.06 29.69
CA SER A 132 20.36 -12.42 30.00
C SER A 132 19.48 -12.58 28.77
N GLN A 133 19.84 -11.98 27.63
CA GLN A 133 19.13 -12.13 26.35
C GLN A 133 19.72 -13.28 25.52
N GLN A 134 21.01 -13.54 25.63
CA GLN A 134 21.65 -14.66 24.93
C GLN A 134 21.04 -16.00 25.33
N SER A 135 20.81 -16.22 26.61
CA SER A 135 20.20 -17.49 27.11
C SER A 135 18.75 -17.70 26.68
N ARG A 136 18.05 -16.63 26.25
CA ARG A 136 16.68 -16.68 25.75
C ARG A 136 16.58 -16.80 24.24
N ASN A 137 17.71 -16.73 23.54
CA ASN A 137 17.75 -16.81 22.09
C ASN A 137 18.35 -18.14 21.63
N LEU A 138 17.65 -18.82 20.75
CA LEU A 138 18.06 -20.11 20.22
C LEU A 138 19.42 -20.04 19.50
N VAL A 139 19.60 -19.02 18.66
CA VAL A 139 20.75 -18.88 17.75
C VAL A 139 22.07 -18.62 18.49
N PHE A 140 22.02 -17.94 19.63
CA PHE A 140 23.23 -17.62 20.43
C PHE A 140 23.70 -18.78 21.29
N ASN A 141 23.07 -19.95 21.16
CA ASN A 141 23.50 -21.15 21.88
C ASN A 141 24.82 -21.68 21.34
N GLY A 142 25.70 -22.13 22.24
CA GLY A 142 26.98 -22.71 21.89
C GLY A 142 26.89 -23.93 20.95
N TYR A 143 25.78 -24.69 21.02
CA TYR A 143 25.55 -25.82 20.14
C TYR A 143 25.56 -25.46 18.66
N PHE A 144 24.91 -24.35 18.27
CA PHE A 144 24.93 -23.86 16.88
C PHE A 144 26.33 -23.49 16.43
N ARG A 145 27.06 -22.77 17.26
CA ARG A 145 28.45 -22.36 16.98
C ARG A 145 29.40 -23.57 16.79
N GLU A 146 29.21 -24.62 17.58
CA GLU A 146 30.07 -25.80 17.55
C GLU A 146 29.72 -26.78 16.44
N ASN A 147 28.49 -26.77 15.96
CA ASN A 147 27.99 -27.77 15.03
C ASN A 147 27.70 -27.24 13.62
N LEU A 148 27.53 -25.94 13.42
CA LEU A 148 27.47 -25.34 12.09
C LEU A 148 28.88 -25.00 11.56
N PRO A 149 29.10 -25.07 10.24
CA PRO A 149 30.25 -24.43 9.62
C PRO A 149 30.31 -22.95 10.00
N ALA A 150 31.51 -22.41 10.23
CA ALA A 150 31.68 -21.03 10.70
C ALA A 150 30.94 -20.01 9.83
N ARG A 151 31.00 -20.16 8.51
CA ARG A 151 30.28 -19.36 7.53
C ARG A 151 28.77 -19.36 7.73
N ASP A 152 28.20 -20.56 7.94
CA ASP A 152 26.77 -20.75 8.05
C ASP A 152 26.26 -20.20 9.41
N TYR A 153 27.08 -20.31 10.45
CA TYR A 153 26.79 -19.69 11.75
C TYR A 153 26.80 -18.16 11.67
N GLU A 154 27.75 -17.55 10.95
CA GLU A 154 27.75 -16.09 10.71
C GLU A 154 26.51 -15.64 9.91
N ALA A 155 26.12 -16.39 8.88
CA ALA A 155 24.90 -16.10 8.13
C ALA A 155 23.67 -16.18 9.02
N LEU A 156 23.60 -17.17 9.91
CA LEU A 156 22.52 -17.32 10.89
C LEU A 156 22.49 -16.15 11.88
N LEU A 157 23.64 -15.70 12.40
CA LEU A 157 23.73 -14.55 13.29
C LEU A 157 23.28 -13.25 12.60
N ARG A 158 23.64 -13.08 11.32
CA ARG A 158 23.18 -11.95 10.50
C ARG A 158 21.67 -12.00 10.29
N ALA A 159 21.13 -13.17 9.94
CA ALA A 159 19.70 -13.39 9.79
C ALA A 159 18.94 -13.07 11.09
N GLN A 160 19.49 -13.46 12.25
CA GLN A 160 18.89 -13.16 13.56
C GLN A 160 18.82 -11.67 13.87
N ARG A 161 19.80 -10.87 13.47
CA ARG A 161 19.76 -9.41 13.61
C ARG A 161 18.71 -8.80 12.68
N MET A 162 18.76 -9.17 11.40
CA MET A 162 17.84 -8.66 10.39
C MET A 162 16.37 -9.00 10.71
N GLU A 163 16.12 -10.09 11.39
CA GLU A 163 14.76 -10.50 11.78
C GLU A 163 14.05 -9.46 12.67
N ALA A 164 14.76 -8.80 13.57
CA ALA A 164 14.17 -7.75 14.41
C ALA A 164 13.76 -6.52 13.57
N GLU A 165 14.57 -6.17 12.56
CA GLU A 165 14.27 -5.08 11.64
C GLU A 165 13.10 -5.40 10.73
N VAL A 166 13.06 -6.63 10.23
CA VAL A 166 11.95 -7.17 9.41
C VAL A 166 10.64 -7.15 10.17
N ALA A 167 10.63 -7.56 11.43
CA ALA A 167 9.42 -7.51 12.26
C ALA A 167 8.87 -6.08 12.40
N GLY A 168 9.78 -5.10 12.56
CA GLY A 168 9.42 -3.68 12.56
C GLY A 168 8.87 -3.21 11.20
N CYS A 169 9.47 -3.68 10.09
CA CYS A 169 9.00 -3.38 8.75
C CYS A 169 7.59 -3.96 8.49
N ALA A 170 7.36 -5.22 8.86
CA ALA A 170 6.06 -5.87 8.72
C ALA A 170 4.96 -5.13 9.53
N GLY A 171 5.28 -4.72 10.76
CA GLY A 171 4.35 -3.93 11.57
C GLY A 171 3.99 -2.59 10.93
N ARG A 172 4.96 -1.88 10.36
CA ARG A 172 4.73 -0.61 9.64
C ARG A 172 3.93 -0.83 8.35
N LEU A 173 4.18 -1.90 7.63
CA LEU A 173 3.42 -2.23 6.43
C LEU A 173 1.96 -2.55 6.79
N LEU A 174 1.73 -3.32 7.83
CA LEU A 174 0.39 -3.63 8.33
C LEU A 174 -0.40 -2.36 8.68
N GLU A 175 0.22 -1.42 9.40
CA GLU A 175 -0.39 -0.14 9.75
C GLU A 175 -0.62 0.73 8.51
N ASN A 176 0.31 0.72 7.56
CA ASN A 176 0.17 1.43 6.29
C ASN A 176 -1.06 0.96 5.51
N TYR A 177 -1.32 -0.35 5.43
CA TYR A 177 -2.52 -0.88 4.78
C TYR A 177 -3.80 -0.53 5.51
N ARG A 178 -3.79 -0.50 6.85
CA ARG A 178 -4.94 0.00 7.63
C ARG A 178 -5.24 1.46 7.32
N GLN A 179 -4.20 2.29 7.20
CA GLN A 179 -4.35 3.69 6.80
C GLN A 179 -4.87 3.83 5.36
N GLN A 180 -4.40 3.03 4.42
CA GLN A 180 -4.94 3.00 3.06
C GLN A 180 -6.43 2.64 3.06
N THR A 181 -6.83 1.62 3.81
CA THR A 181 -8.23 1.21 3.94
C THR A 181 -9.10 2.33 4.51
N LEU A 182 -8.62 3.02 5.55
CA LEU A 182 -9.33 4.17 6.13
C LEU A 182 -9.48 5.31 5.14
N LEU A 183 -8.42 5.65 4.41
CA LEU A 183 -8.46 6.69 3.37
C LEU A 183 -9.41 6.32 2.23
N LYS A 184 -9.44 5.04 1.84
CA LYS A 184 -10.40 4.54 0.87
C LYS A 184 -11.84 4.73 1.35
N GLN A 185 -12.17 4.33 2.58
CA GLN A 185 -13.51 4.51 3.15
C GLN A 185 -13.93 6.00 3.18
N GLN A 186 -13.01 6.89 3.55
CA GLN A 186 -13.26 8.34 3.51
C GLN A 186 -13.49 8.83 2.08
N TYR A 187 -12.67 8.37 1.13
CA TYR A 187 -12.77 8.72 -0.28
C TYR A 187 -14.09 8.27 -0.90
N ASP A 188 -14.54 7.05 -0.60
CA ASP A 188 -15.78 6.49 -1.13
C ASP A 188 -17.03 7.28 -0.68
N THR A 189 -16.95 7.96 0.47
CA THR A 189 -18.07 8.73 1.05
C THR A 189 -18.03 10.23 0.77
N VAL A 190 -16.93 10.75 0.22
CA VAL A 190 -16.77 12.19 -0.02
C VAL A 190 -17.73 12.69 -1.11
N ARG A 191 -18.22 13.92 -0.95
CA ARG A 191 -19.22 14.50 -1.85
C ARG A 191 -18.73 15.68 -2.70
N THR A 192 -17.51 16.14 -2.48
CA THR A 192 -16.94 17.30 -3.19
C THR A 192 -15.64 16.90 -3.88
N GLU A 193 -15.44 17.42 -5.08
CA GLU A 193 -14.25 17.18 -5.88
C GLU A 193 -12.97 17.55 -5.15
N GLN A 194 -12.91 18.74 -4.54
CA GLN A 194 -11.73 19.19 -3.81
C GLN A 194 -11.33 18.21 -2.68
N ALA A 195 -12.30 17.74 -1.90
CA ALA A 195 -12.02 16.77 -0.84
C ALA A 195 -11.62 15.41 -1.38
N ALA A 196 -12.14 15.00 -2.55
CA ALA A 196 -11.72 13.78 -3.21
C ALA A 196 -10.27 13.86 -3.70
N VAL A 197 -9.89 14.97 -4.35
CA VAL A 197 -8.52 15.20 -4.82
C VAL A 197 -7.54 15.19 -3.65
N ASP A 198 -7.87 15.85 -2.53
CA ASP A 198 -7.03 15.86 -1.33
C ASP A 198 -6.87 14.46 -0.72
N LEU A 199 -7.96 13.70 -0.61
CA LEU A 199 -7.93 12.32 -0.09
C LEU A 199 -7.17 11.37 -1.03
N PHE A 200 -7.36 11.50 -2.34
CA PHE A 200 -6.65 10.71 -3.32
C PHE A 200 -5.14 10.99 -3.31
N GLY A 201 -4.74 12.26 -3.19
CA GLY A 201 -3.34 12.66 -3.01
C GLY A 201 -2.71 12.03 -1.78
N ARG A 202 -3.42 12.06 -0.63
CA ARG A 202 -2.99 11.42 0.62
C ARG A 202 -2.90 9.91 0.46
N TYR A 203 -3.88 9.27 -0.16
CA TYR A 203 -3.85 7.84 -0.42
C TYR A 203 -2.65 7.44 -1.27
N ARG A 204 -2.37 8.16 -2.38
CA ARG A 204 -1.21 7.89 -3.23
C ARG A 204 0.11 7.97 -2.46
N THR A 205 0.24 8.93 -1.57
CA THR A 205 1.44 9.08 -0.73
C THR A 205 1.62 7.86 0.19
N VAL A 206 0.54 7.44 0.87
CA VAL A 206 0.56 6.27 1.76
C VAL A 206 0.77 4.97 0.97
N ALA A 207 0.15 4.83 -0.20
CA ALA A 207 0.31 3.66 -1.06
C ALA A 207 1.74 3.53 -1.63
N ASN A 208 2.38 4.64 -2.02
CA ASN A 208 3.78 4.64 -2.45
C ASN A 208 4.72 4.18 -1.32
N LEU A 209 4.49 4.65 -0.10
CA LEU A 209 5.20 4.18 1.07
C LEU A 209 4.98 2.68 1.31
N GLY A 210 3.74 2.21 1.20
CA GLY A 210 3.39 0.80 1.33
C GLY A 210 4.14 -0.09 0.34
N ARG A 211 4.32 0.38 -0.91
CA ARG A 211 5.11 -0.33 -1.92
C ARG A 211 6.57 -0.48 -1.48
N VAL A 212 7.21 0.59 -1.01
CA VAL A 212 8.61 0.54 -0.54
C VAL A 212 8.76 -0.42 0.64
N LEU A 213 7.83 -0.35 1.61
CA LEU A 213 7.85 -1.25 2.78
C LEU A 213 7.66 -2.72 2.37
N ARG A 214 6.77 -3.00 1.43
CA ARG A 214 6.53 -4.34 0.89
C ARG A 214 7.78 -4.91 0.22
N ASP A 215 8.39 -4.13 -0.68
CA ASP A 215 9.57 -4.55 -1.43
C ASP A 215 10.75 -4.82 -0.48
N SER A 216 10.93 -3.95 0.54
CA SER A 216 11.91 -4.14 1.61
C SER A 216 11.61 -5.39 2.45
N LEU A 217 10.36 -5.59 2.85
CA LEU A 217 9.94 -6.76 3.62
C LEU A 217 10.26 -8.05 2.88
N THR A 218 9.86 -8.12 1.60
CA THR A 218 10.08 -9.32 0.76
C THR A 218 11.57 -9.64 0.61
N ALA A 219 12.40 -8.63 0.31
CA ALA A 219 13.83 -8.83 0.09
C ALA A 219 14.55 -9.32 1.35
N VAL A 220 14.31 -8.67 2.49
CA VAL A 220 15.03 -8.98 3.73
C VAL A 220 14.50 -10.26 4.37
N TRP A 221 13.18 -10.47 4.34
CA TRP A 221 12.59 -11.68 4.91
C TRP A 221 13.02 -12.94 4.17
N GLY A 222 13.11 -12.91 2.85
CA GLY A 222 13.64 -14.04 2.07
C GLY A 222 15.01 -14.48 2.58
N TYR A 223 15.94 -13.53 2.75
CA TYR A 223 17.26 -13.83 3.30
C TYR A 223 17.19 -14.43 4.71
N VAL A 224 16.39 -13.87 5.61
CA VAL A 224 16.25 -14.35 6.99
C VAL A 224 15.69 -15.76 7.00
N TYR A 225 14.61 -15.99 6.27
CA TYR A 225 13.91 -17.26 6.22
C TYR A 225 14.80 -18.38 5.67
N ASP A 226 15.48 -18.15 4.56
CA ASP A 226 16.33 -19.15 3.90
C ASP A 226 17.52 -19.56 4.79
N ASN A 227 18.23 -18.57 5.36
CA ASN A 227 19.40 -18.87 6.19
C ASN A 227 19.02 -19.58 7.51
N LYS A 228 17.93 -19.18 8.13
CA LYS A 228 17.46 -19.86 9.34
C LYS A 228 16.95 -21.27 9.06
N SER A 229 16.15 -21.44 8.02
CA SER A 229 15.64 -22.76 7.62
C SER A 229 16.79 -23.71 7.29
N TYR A 230 17.77 -23.26 6.49
CA TYR A 230 18.95 -24.05 6.17
C TYR A 230 19.73 -24.47 7.42
N ALA A 231 20.01 -23.51 8.32
CA ALA A 231 20.76 -23.81 9.54
C ALA A 231 20.02 -24.83 10.45
N TYR A 232 18.71 -24.72 10.53
CA TYR A 232 17.89 -25.62 11.35
C TYR A 232 17.78 -27.01 10.73
N ASP A 233 17.64 -27.11 9.42
CA ASP A 233 17.64 -28.40 8.71
C ASP A 233 18.98 -29.11 8.87
N TYR A 234 20.09 -28.36 8.74
CA TYR A 234 21.44 -28.87 8.95
C TYR A 234 21.63 -29.45 10.38
N ILE A 235 21.14 -28.75 11.40
CA ILE A 235 21.21 -29.22 12.79
C ILE A 235 20.37 -30.49 12.99
N LEU A 236 19.16 -30.56 12.43
CA LEU A 236 18.33 -31.75 12.52
C LEU A 236 18.97 -32.97 11.82
N ASP A 237 19.61 -32.74 10.69
CA ASP A 237 20.34 -33.80 9.99
C ASP A 237 21.50 -34.32 10.83
N LYS A 238 22.27 -33.43 11.43
CA LYS A 238 23.38 -33.76 12.32
C LYS A 238 22.94 -34.52 13.57
N LEU A 239 21.74 -34.22 14.11
CA LEU A 239 21.11 -34.92 15.20
C LEU A 239 20.47 -36.26 14.77
N ASN A 240 20.47 -36.58 13.48
CA ASN A 240 19.80 -37.74 12.87
C ASN A 240 18.29 -37.86 13.23
N CYS A 241 17.62 -36.70 13.29
CA CYS A 241 16.21 -36.57 13.71
C CYS A 241 15.24 -36.71 12.52
N ARG A 242 15.21 -37.89 11.86
CA ARG A 242 14.41 -38.13 10.64
C ARG A 242 12.91 -37.91 10.81
N GLU A 243 12.34 -38.33 11.97
CA GLU A 243 10.92 -38.05 12.24
C GLU A 243 10.61 -36.57 12.28
N GLN A 244 11.48 -35.75 12.85
CA GLN A 244 11.30 -34.33 12.94
C GLN A 244 11.41 -33.68 11.57
N GLN A 245 12.38 -34.12 10.75
CA GLN A 245 12.51 -33.66 9.35
C GLN A 245 11.23 -33.96 8.55
N ALA A 246 10.64 -35.16 8.70
CA ALA A 246 9.39 -35.52 8.03
C ALA A 246 8.21 -34.65 8.50
N ARG A 247 8.13 -34.31 9.79
CA ARG A 247 7.13 -33.37 10.32
C ARG A 247 7.30 -31.96 9.76
N GLN A 248 8.55 -31.48 9.67
CA GLN A 248 8.86 -30.17 9.11
C GLN A 248 8.52 -30.09 7.63
N GLN A 249 8.81 -31.14 6.85
CA GLN A 249 8.42 -31.18 5.43
C GLN A 249 6.90 -31.06 5.25
N LYS A 250 6.12 -31.77 6.07
CA LYS A 250 4.66 -31.64 6.06
C LYS A 250 4.20 -30.24 6.45
N ALA A 251 4.81 -29.64 7.46
CA ALA A 251 4.49 -28.27 7.87
C ALA A 251 4.81 -27.25 6.77
N LEU A 252 5.89 -27.42 6.00
CA LEU A 252 6.21 -26.61 4.83
C LEU A 252 5.15 -26.71 3.73
N ASP A 253 4.63 -27.92 3.49
CA ASP A 253 3.54 -28.11 2.52
C ASP A 253 2.25 -27.42 2.98
N ASP A 254 1.98 -27.37 4.28
CA ASP A 254 0.87 -26.63 4.87
C ASP A 254 1.08 -25.11 4.71
N VAL A 255 2.30 -24.58 4.94
CA VAL A 255 2.68 -23.18 4.69
C VAL A 255 2.41 -22.79 3.24
N ARG A 256 2.90 -23.59 2.28
CA ARG A 256 2.69 -23.34 0.85
C ARG A 256 1.20 -23.28 0.49
N ARG A 257 0.40 -24.18 1.05
CA ARG A 257 -1.07 -24.16 0.84
C ARG A 257 -1.72 -22.91 1.43
N GLN A 258 -1.32 -22.48 2.62
CA GLN A 258 -1.84 -21.27 3.25
C GLN A 258 -1.48 -20.01 2.46
N MET A 259 -0.24 -19.90 1.96
CA MET A 259 0.20 -18.80 1.11
C MET A 259 -0.60 -18.74 -0.20
N SER A 260 -0.76 -19.90 -0.87
CA SER A 260 -1.56 -19.96 -2.10
C SER A 260 -3.03 -19.60 -1.87
N ALA A 261 -3.61 -20.00 -0.73
CA ALA A 261 -4.98 -19.62 -0.37
C ALA A 261 -5.09 -18.11 -0.13
N ALA A 262 -4.15 -17.51 0.59
CA ALA A 262 -4.12 -16.07 0.82
C ALA A 262 -4.03 -15.26 -0.48
N GLN A 263 -3.20 -15.70 -1.42
CA GLN A 263 -3.11 -15.08 -2.75
C GLN A 263 -4.42 -15.20 -3.55
N ALA A 264 -5.08 -16.35 -3.48
CA ALA A 264 -6.38 -16.55 -4.13
C ALA A 264 -7.50 -15.69 -3.53
N GLU A 265 -7.41 -15.33 -2.25
CA GLU A 265 -8.33 -14.39 -1.58
C GLU A 265 -8.03 -12.91 -1.91
N GLY A 266 -7.02 -12.61 -2.73
CA GLY A 266 -6.63 -11.24 -3.09
C GLY A 266 -6.03 -10.46 -1.93
N LEU A 267 -5.49 -11.15 -0.92
CA LEU A 267 -4.82 -10.52 0.20
C LEU A 267 -3.48 -9.90 -0.23
N VAL A 268 -2.97 -8.99 0.57
CA VAL A 268 -1.68 -8.32 0.31
C VAL A 268 -0.53 -9.32 0.47
N ASP A 269 0.14 -9.65 -0.60
CA ASP A 269 1.07 -10.78 -0.73
C ASP A 269 2.17 -10.81 0.34
N ALA A 270 2.89 -9.70 0.55
CA ALA A 270 4.05 -9.67 1.45
C ALA A 270 3.71 -9.86 2.94
N LEU A 271 2.52 -9.45 3.39
CA LEU A 271 2.11 -9.62 4.80
C LEU A 271 1.72 -11.06 5.12
N PRO A 272 0.80 -11.71 4.37
CA PRO A 272 0.51 -13.12 4.56
C PRO A 272 1.76 -13.98 4.46
N ASP A 273 2.60 -13.79 3.45
CA ASP A 273 3.82 -14.57 3.25
C ASP A 273 4.75 -14.46 4.47
N TYR A 274 5.01 -13.24 4.94
CA TYR A 274 5.81 -13.02 6.14
C TYR A 274 5.20 -13.69 7.38
N TYR A 275 3.95 -13.41 7.70
CA TYR A 275 3.36 -13.88 8.95
C TYR A 275 3.14 -15.41 8.98
N ILE A 276 2.74 -16.00 7.85
CA ILE A 276 2.57 -17.45 7.73
C ILE A 276 3.93 -18.15 7.91
N GLN A 277 4.96 -17.69 7.19
CA GLN A 277 6.31 -18.25 7.31
C GLN A 277 6.92 -17.98 8.69
N LYS A 278 6.67 -16.79 9.28
CA LYS A 278 7.17 -16.46 10.62
C LYS A 278 6.54 -17.34 11.71
N CYS A 279 5.24 -17.63 11.62
CA CYS A 279 4.59 -18.58 12.53
C CYS A 279 5.25 -19.96 12.43
N TYR A 280 5.41 -20.47 11.21
CA TYR A 280 6.08 -21.75 10.97
C TYR A 280 7.50 -21.77 11.53
N LEU A 281 8.31 -20.75 11.20
CA LEU A 281 9.70 -20.67 11.65
C LEU A 281 9.79 -20.60 13.18
N THR A 282 8.89 -19.86 13.83
CA THR A 282 8.83 -19.76 15.30
C THR A 282 8.49 -21.10 15.95
N ASP A 283 7.58 -21.88 15.38
CA ASP A 283 7.26 -23.22 15.86
C ASP A 283 8.41 -24.20 15.64
N TYR A 284 9.10 -24.08 14.51
CA TYR A 284 10.30 -24.85 14.21
C TYR A 284 11.43 -24.55 15.21
N GLU A 285 11.73 -23.28 15.44
CA GLU A 285 12.70 -22.83 16.45
C GLU A 285 12.37 -23.36 17.86
N ARG A 286 11.10 -23.33 18.22
CA ARG A 286 10.63 -23.83 19.52
C ARG A 286 10.84 -25.34 19.68
N GLU A 287 10.63 -26.10 18.63
CA GLU A 287 10.87 -27.53 18.64
C GLU A 287 12.37 -27.87 18.79
N ILE A 288 13.23 -27.17 18.05
CA ILE A 288 14.69 -27.31 18.19
C ILE A 288 15.14 -26.92 19.61
N ALA A 289 14.61 -25.83 20.15
CA ALA A 289 14.93 -25.42 21.52
C ALA A 289 14.57 -26.49 22.55
N ARG A 290 13.45 -27.19 22.38
CA ARG A 290 13.04 -28.32 23.23
C ARG A 290 13.99 -29.53 23.09
N MET A 291 14.36 -29.87 21.85
CA MET A 291 15.26 -30.97 21.57
C MET A 291 16.66 -30.75 22.18
N LEU A 292 17.11 -29.51 22.19
CA LEU A 292 18.39 -29.10 22.78
C LEU A 292 18.30 -28.81 24.28
N GLY A 293 17.14 -28.98 24.92
CA GLY A 293 16.96 -28.72 26.36
C GLY A 293 17.01 -27.22 26.75
N LEU A 294 16.79 -26.32 25.80
CA LEU A 294 16.88 -24.88 25.98
C LEU A 294 15.55 -24.27 26.47
N GLY A 295 15.19 -24.50 27.71
CA GLY A 295 13.90 -24.11 28.30
C GLY A 295 13.61 -22.61 28.16
N LEU A 296 14.55 -21.72 28.50
CA LEU A 296 14.38 -20.26 28.40
C LEU A 296 14.14 -19.77 26.96
N ALA A 297 14.83 -20.36 25.99
CA ALA A 297 14.62 -20.05 24.58
C ALA A 297 13.24 -20.56 24.11
N SER A 298 12.85 -21.77 24.49
CA SER A 298 11.53 -22.34 24.19
C SER A 298 10.38 -21.50 24.75
N ASP A 299 10.50 -21.02 25.99
CA ASP A 299 9.50 -20.14 26.61
C ASP A 299 9.42 -18.77 25.93
N SER A 300 10.55 -18.20 25.55
CA SER A 300 10.60 -16.94 24.78
C SER A 300 9.88 -17.10 23.43
N LEU A 301 10.17 -18.16 22.70
CA LEU A 301 9.55 -18.46 21.40
C LEU A 301 8.04 -18.75 21.53
N LYS A 302 7.62 -19.39 22.62
CA LYS A 302 6.19 -19.57 22.93
C LYS A 302 5.47 -18.22 23.07
N GLN A 303 6.09 -17.25 23.76
CA GLN A 303 5.51 -15.91 23.87
C GLN A 303 5.43 -15.20 22.51
N VAL A 304 6.42 -15.38 21.63
CA VAL A 304 6.39 -14.87 20.26
C VAL A 304 5.26 -15.51 19.47
N ALA A 305 5.09 -16.83 19.53
CA ALA A 305 4.01 -17.55 18.85
C ALA A 305 2.62 -17.06 19.27
N VAL A 306 2.39 -16.86 20.57
CA VAL A 306 1.12 -16.31 21.07
C VAL A 306 0.87 -14.91 20.52
N ARG A 307 1.88 -14.03 20.48
CA ARG A 307 1.73 -12.68 19.91
C ARG A 307 1.42 -12.71 18.42
N LEU A 308 2.08 -13.59 17.65
CA LEU A 308 1.82 -13.72 16.22
C LEU A 308 0.37 -14.14 15.93
N GLN A 309 -0.22 -15.00 16.76
CA GLN A 309 -1.62 -15.43 16.62
C GLN A 309 -2.64 -14.31 16.86
N THR A 310 -2.27 -13.23 17.55
CA THR A 310 -3.15 -12.08 17.79
C THR A 310 -3.10 -11.03 16.67
N ILE A 311 -2.21 -11.18 15.71
CA ILE A 311 -2.04 -10.20 14.63
C ILE A 311 -3.00 -10.54 13.49
N ASP A 312 -3.92 -9.63 13.22
CA ASP A 312 -4.75 -9.68 12.02
C ASP A 312 -3.97 -9.08 10.84
N PHE A 313 -3.41 -9.95 10.01
CA PHE A 313 -2.64 -9.60 8.82
C PHE A 313 -3.38 -9.89 7.51
N ARG A 314 -4.59 -10.46 7.59
CA ARG A 314 -5.42 -10.79 6.42
C ARG A 314 -6.21 -9.56 5.99
N LEU A 315 -5.54 -8.60 5.40
CA LEU A 315 -6.16 -7.37 4.92
C LEU A 315 -6.35 -7.45 3.40
N PRO A 316 -7.55 -7.14 2.90
CA PRO A 316 -7.76 -7.02 1.47
C PRO A 316 -6.92 -5.86 0.92
N LYS A 317 -6.47 -5.99 -0.32
CA LYS A 317 -5.71 -4.94 -0.99
C LYS A 317 -6.63 -3.73 -1.22
N PRO A 318 -6.35 -2.58 -0.61
CA PRO A 318 -7.18 -1.40 -0.82
C PRO A 318 -6.87 -0.81 -2.20
N GLU A 319 -7.88 -0.73 -3.06
CA GLU A 319 -7.79 -0.08 -4.36
C GLU A 319 -8.76 1.10 -4.39
N ILE A 320 -8.28 2.25 -4.87
CA ILE A 320 -9.10 3.43 -5.10
C ILE A 320 -9.23 3.61 -6.61
N THR A 321 -10.48 3.62 -7.09
CA THR A 321 -10.81 4.06 -8.43
C THR A 321 -11.05 5.56 -8.41
N GLU A 322 -10.46 6.30 -9.34
CA GLU A 322 -10.65 7.73 -9.45
C GLU A 322 -12.11 8.06 -9.71
N ARG A 323 -12.67 8.98 -8.94
CA ARG A 323 -14.06 9.42 -9.06
C ARG A 323 -14.09 10.80 -9.69
N TYR A 324 -14.94 10.95 -10.67
CA TYR A 324 -15.19 12.21 -11.34
C TYR A 324 -16.46 12.86 -10.78
N PHE A 325 -16.40 14.14 -10.48
CA PHE A 325 -17.50 14.92 -9.92
C PHE A 325 -18.10 15.75 -11.05
N LEU A 326 -19.21 15.26 -11.57
CA LEU A 326 -19.97 15.92 -12.62
C LEU A 326 -21.22 16.58 -12.00
N ASP A 327 -21.79 17.59 -12.67
CA ASP A 327 -22.98 18.31 -12.21
C ASP A 327 -24.23 17.45 -12.36
N TYR A 328 -24.39 16.48 -11.46
CA TYR A 328 -25.61 15.67 -11.37
C TYR A 328 -26.70 16.45 -10.63
N GLU A 329 -27.64 17.01 -11.38
CA GLU A 329 -28.79 17.73 -10.82
C GLU A 329 -30.06 17.25 -11.55
N PRO A 330 -31.03 16.62 -10.85
CA PRO A 330 -32.26 16.14 -11.46
C PRO A 330 -33.13 17.31 -11.98
N VAL A 331 -33.93 17.03 -13.00
CA VAL A 331 -34.86 18.02 -13.56
C VAL A 331 -35.93 18.39 -12.56
N GLN A 332 -36.07 19.69 -12.32
CA GLN A 332 -37.12 20.31 -11.51
C GLN A 332 -37.83 21.40 -12.31
N PHE A 333 -39.00 21.82 -11.88
CA PHE A 333 -39.75 22.91 -12.51
C PHE A 333 -39.83 24.11 -11.57
N VAL A 334 -38.87 25.04 -11.73
CA VAL A 334 -38.70 26.19 -10.85
C VAL A 334 -38.91 27.48 -11.67
N ALA A 335 -40.00 28.21 -11.39
CA ALA A 335 -40.26 29.49 -12.07
C ALA A 335 -39.22 30.54 -11.67
N GLY A 336 -38.78 31.33 -12.65
CA GLY A 336 -37.87 32.45 -12.41
C GLY A 336 -36.40 32.11 -12.17
N ARG A 337 -35.99 30.85 -12.30
CA ARG A 337 -34.56 30.45 -12.16
C ARG A 337 -33.70 31.10 -13.25
N TYR A 338 -34.23 31.22 -14.46
CA TYR A 338 -33.60 31.91 -15.58
C TYR A 338 -34.33 33.19 -15.94
N THR A 339 -33.58 34.25 -16.19
CA THR A 339 -34.07 35.56 -16.59
C THR A 339 -33.09 36.19 -17.59
N TYR A 340 -33.43 37.37 -18.15
CA TYR A 340 -32.49 38.10 -18.99
C TYR A 340 -31.15 38.44 -18.27
N LYS A 341 -31.20 38.66 -16.95
CA LYS A 341 -30.02 38.91 -16.11
C LYS A 341 -29.31 37.65 -15.64
N LYS A 342 -30.00 36.52 -15.69
CA LYS A 342 -29.46 35.19 -15.36
C LYS A 342 -29.81 34.21 -16.51
N PRO A 343 -29.08 34.28 -17.63
CA PRO A 343 -29.33 33.43 -18.78
C PRO A 343 -29.08 31.97 -18.47
N ILE A 344 -29.55 31.07 -19.35
CA ILE A 344 -29.19 29.67 -19.33
C ILE A 344 -27.68 29.56 -19.51
N PRO A 345 -26.96 28.86 -18.59
CA PRO A 345 -25.50 28.71 -18.69
C PRO A 345 -25.11 27.82 -19.87
N ASP A 346 -23.86 27.96 -20.30
CA ASP A 346 -23.28 27.07 -21.30
C ASP A 346 -23.18 25.65 -20.71
N CYS A 347 -23.34 24.64 -21.57
CA CYS A 347 -23.28 23.25 -21.19
C CYS A 347 -21.81 22.89 -20.88
N PRO A 348 -21.48 22.50 -19.63
CA PRO A 348 -20.14 22.02 -19.34
C PRO A 348 -19.94 20.65 -20.02
N VAL A 349 -18.79 20.49 -20.68
CA VAL A 349 -18.31 19.22 -21.22
C VAL A 349 -17.15 18.77 -20.34
N TYR A 350 -17.25 17.57 -19.79
CA TYR A 350 -16.24 17.01 -18.92
C TYR A 350 -15.34 16.07 -19.71
N GLU A 351 -14.03 16.18 -19.55
CA GLU A 351 -13.06 15.33 -20.24
C GLU A 351 -13.11 13.86 -19.78
N HIS A 352 -13.64 13.62 -18.57
CA HIS A 352 -13.71 12.28 -17.97
C HIS A 352 -15.07 12.05 -17.32
N GLY A 353 -15.46 10.78 -17.28
CA GLY A 353 -16.69 10.32 -16.63
C GLY A 353 -17.91 10.32 -17.56
N VAL A 354 -19.02 9.90 -17.00
CA VAL A 354 -20.29 9.71 -17.73
C VAL A 354 -21.36 10.63 -17.17
N ILE A 355 -21.98 11.44 -18.02
CA ILE A 355 -23.15 12.25 -17.66
C ILE A 355 -24.26 12.11 -18.71
N TYR A 356 -25.44 11.70 -18.25
CA TYR A 356 -26.64 11.69 -19.06
C TYR A 356 -27.38 13.03 -18.93
N ARG A 357 -27.92 13.52 -20.04
CA ARG A 357 -28.79 14.72 -20.08
C ARG A 357 -29.93 14.50 -21.03
N ILE A 358 -30.96 15.35 -20.94
CA ILE A 358 -32.10 15.30 -21.87
C ILE A 358 -32.00 16.48 -22.84
N LEU A 359 -31.82 16.20 -24.13
CA LEU A 359 -31.87 17.18 -25.19
C LEU A 359 -33.32 17.59 -25.43
N LEU A 360 -33.62 18.86 -25.18
CA LEU A 360 -34.98 19.43 -25.39
C LEU A 360 -35.22 19.90 -26.82
N GLY A 361 -34.15 20.21 -27.54
CA GLY A 361 -34.21 20.57 -28.95
C GLY A 361 -32.94 21.29 -29.44
N GLU A 362 -32.83 21.35 -30.77
CA GLU A 362 -31.77 22.03 -31.49
C GLU A 362 -32.33 23.12 -32.39
N TYR A 363 -31.87 24.37 -32.23
CA TYR A 363 -32.45 25.54 -32.85
C TYR A 363 -31.39 26.37 -33.62
N LYS A 364 -31.83 27.09 -34.66
CA LYS A 364 -30.96 27.96 -35.42
C LYS A 364 -30.57 29.23 -34.63
N TYR A 365 -31.43 29.69 -33.73
CA TYR A 365 -31.24 30.89 -32.92
C TYR A 365 -31.45 30.57 -31.42
N LYS A 366 -30.88 31.41 -30.56
CA LYS A 366 -31.15 31.33 -29.12
C LYS A 366 -32.66 31.47 -28.87
N GLN A 367 -33.18 30.61 -28.00
CA GLN A 367 -34.61 30.55 -27.71
C GLN A 367 -34.99 31.37 -26.48
N ASN A 368 -36.25 31.80 -26.44
CA ASN A 368 -36.82 32.42 -25.25
C ASN A 368 -36.99 31.39 -24.15
N ILE A 369 -36.66 31.78 -22.89
CA ILE A 369 -36.73 30.93 -21.72
C ILE A 369 -38.12 30.34 -21.50
N SER A 370 -39.19 31.05 -21.90
CA SER A 370 -40.57 30.62 -21.72
C SER A 370 -40.91 29.29 -22.39
N ILE A 371 -40.24 28.93 -23.50
CA ILE A 371 -40.50 27.67 -24.20
C ILE A 371 -40.08 26.42 -23.37
N PHE A 372 -39.20 26.61 -22.40
CA PHE A 372 -38.72 25.54 -21.55
C PHE A 372 -39.55 25.31 -20.28
N ARG A 373 -40.70 25.98 -20.16
CA ARG A 373 -41.77 25.69 -19.16
C ARG A 373 -41.24 25.57 -17.72
N SER A 374 -40.31 26.46 -17.38
CA SER A 374 -39.63 26.49 -16.05
C SER A 374 -38.81 25.25 -15.72
N ALA A 375 -38.46 24.38 -16.66
CA ALA A 375 -37.55 23.28 -16.44
C ALA A 375 -36.17 23.79 -16.00
N SER A 376 -35.53 23.10 -15.07
CA SER A 376 -34.25 23.47 -14.46
C SER A 376 -33.59 22.18 -13.87
N PRO A 377 -32.27 22.03 -13.93
CA PRO A 377 -31.31 22.92 -14.60
C PRO A 377 -31.42 22.83 -16.12
N LEU A 378 -31.09 23.92 -16.80
CA LEU A 378 -30.95 23.98 -18.25
C LEU A 378 -29.52 24.37 -18.61
N TYR A 379 -29.06 23.86 -19.73
CA TYR A 379 -27.75 24.16 -20.30
C TYR A 379 -27.91 24.41 -21.81
N VAL A 380 -27.07 25.29 -22.39
CA VAL A 380 -27.06 25.55 -23.82
C VAL A 380 -25.68 25.25 -24.40
N LEU A 381 -25.62 24.54 -25.51
CA LEU A 381 -24.39 24.28 -26.26
C LEU A 381 -24.53 24.86 -27.67
N LYS A 382 -23.59 25.70 -28.08
CA LYS A 382 -23.47 26.14 -29.46
C LYS A 382 -22.66 25.12 -30.24
N THR A 383 -23.25 24.50 -31.23
CA THR A 383 -22.56 23.53 -32.09
C THR A 383 -21.66 24.21 -33.10
N ASP A 384 -20.71 23.48 -33.71
CA ASP A 384 -19.84 23.99 -34.78
C ASP A 384 -20.62 24.48 -36.01
N ALA A 385 -21.80 23.91 -36.26
CA ALA A 385 -22.74 24.34 -37.27
C ALA A 385 -23.49 25.63 -36.88
N GLY A 386 -23.15 26.27 -35.77
CA GLY A 386 -23.75 27.50 -35.27
C GLY A 386 -25.16 27.37 -34.71
N ARG A 387 -25.65 26.17 -34.46
CA ARG A 387 -26.96 25.88 -33.87
C ARG A 387 -26.85 25.81 -32.34
N TYR A 388 -27.97 25.94 -31.66
CA TYR A 388 -28.07 25.95 -30.20
C TYR A 388 -28.83 24.70 -29.75
N ARG A 389 -28.16 23.80 -29.00
CA ARG A 389 -28.75 22.65 -28.33
C ARG A 389 -29.05 23.00 -26.88
N TYR A 390 -30.24 22.70 -26.44
CA TYR A 390 -30.66 22.91 -25.04
C TYR A 390 -30.84 21.58 -24.35
N PHE A 391 -30.19 21.44 -23.19
CA PHE A 391 -30.23 20.24 -22.38
C PHE A 391 -30.85 20.52 -21.02
N ALA A 392 -31.53 19.52 -20.46
CA ALA A 392 -32.10 19.57 -19.13
C ALA A 392 -31.49 18.46 -18.24
N GLY A 393 -31.24 18.80 -16.99
CA GLY A 393 -30.75 17.87 -15.98
C GLY A 393 -29.30 17.45 -16.19
N GLY A 394 -28.80 16.66 -15.24
CA GLY A 394 -27.57 15.88 -15.29
C GLY A 394 -27.78 14.65 -14.43
N PHE A 395 -27.51 13.46 -14.95
CA PHE A 395 -27.81 12.20 -14.29
C PHE A 395 -26.59 11.27 -14.35
N ALA A 396 -26.38 10.56 -13.26
CA ALA A 396 -25.31 9.58 -13.18
C ALA A 396 -25.66 8.27 -13.90
N THR A 397 -26.94 7.92 -13.93
CA THR A 397 -27.40 6.68 -14.52
C THR A 397 -28.39 6.90 -15.65
N LYS A 398 -28.42 5.95 -16.60
CA LYS A 398 -29.39 5.95 -17.69
C LYS A 398 -30.82 5.85 -17.18
N ALA A 399 -31.07 5.09 -16.11
CA ALA A 399 -32.41 4.91 -15.55
C ALA A 399 -32.98 6.24 -15.06
N GLU A 400 -32.22 7.00 -14.26
CA GLU A 400 -32.64 8.35 -13.80
C GLU A 400 -32.93 9.30 -14.96
N ALA A 401 -32.13 9.23 -16.03
CA ALA A 401 -32.32 10.06 -17.20
C ALA A 401 -33.59 9.64 -18.00
N VAL A 402 -33.95 8.36 -18.06
CA VAL A 402 -35.16 7.89 -18.67
C VAL A 402 -36.39 8.36 -17.89
N ASP A 403 -36.35 8.28 -16.56
CA ASP A 403 -37.43 8.79 -15.69
C ASP A 403 -37.65 10.30 -15.90
N ALA A 404 -36.55 11.05 -15.98
CA ALA A 404 -36.62 12.47 -16.28
C ALA A 404 -37.13 12.80 -17.70
N GLN A 405 -36.83 11.96 -18.69
CA GLN A 405 -37.36 12.07 -20.04
C GLN A 405 -38.87 11.92 -20.04
N GLU A 406 -39.39 10.94 -19.30
CA GLU A 406 -40.85 10.71 -19.15
C GLU A 406 -41.52 11.87 -18.40
N LEU A 407 -40.89 12.37 -17.33
CA LEU A 407 -41.39 13.54 -16.63
C LEU A 407 -41.48 14.76 -17.56
N LEU A 408 -40.51 15.01 -18.41
CA LEU A 408 -40.53 16.08 -19.40
C LEU A 408 -41.59 15.90 -20.44
N ARG A 409 -41.86 14.65 -20.92
CA ARG A 409 -42.99 14.32 -21.82
C ARG A 409 -44.33 14.66 -21.17
N ALA A 410 -44.50 14.25 -19.90
CA ALA A 410 -45.72 14.56 -19.14
C ALA A 410 -45.93 16.07 -18.96
N LYS A 411 -44.86 16.86 -18.92
CA LYS A 411 -44.91 18.35 -18.87
C LYS A 411 -45.08 18.98 -20.26
N GLY A 412 -45.26 18.18 -21.32
CA GLY A 412 -45.59 18.63 -22.66
C GLY A 412 -44.41 18.96 -23.55
N PHE A 413 -43.21 18.51 -23.24
CA PHE A 413 -42.09 18.52 -24.19
C PHE A 413 -42.31 17.44 -25.24
N ARG A 414 -42.39 17.79 -26.52
CA ARG A 414 -42.84 16.85 -27.56
C ARG A 414 -41.87 15.73 -27.88
N ARG A 415 -40.57 16.02 -27.89
CA ARG A 415 -39.50 15.07 -28.28
C ARG A 415 -38.24 15.30 -27.45
N PRO A 416 -38.28 15.05 -26.14
CA PRO A 416 -37.06 15.05 -25.35
C PRO A 416 -36.25 13.81 -25.73
N GLU A 417 -34.93 14.00 -26.05
CA GLU A 417 -34.02 12.94 -26.48
C GLU A 417 -33.02 12.67 -25.41
N LEU A 418 -32.75 11.39 -25.13
CA LEU A 418 -31.71 10.99 -24.20
C LEU A 418 -30.33 11.11 -24.87
N VAL A 419 -29.42 11.80 -24.24
CA VAL A 419 -28.04 12.00 -24.69
C VAL A 419 -27.06 11.67 -23.55
N VAL A 420 -25.84 11.35 -23.93
CA VAL A 420 -24.75 11.07 -22.98
C VAL A 420 -23.47 11.71 -23.46
N TRP A 421 -22.67 12.20 -22.52
CA TRP A 421 -21.25 12.41 -22.68
C TRP A 421 -20.51 11.34 -21.92
N TYR A 422 -19.59 10.68 -22.61
CA TYR A 422 -18.67 9.69 -22.07
C TYR A 422 -17.24 10.16 -22.41
N ASP A 423 -16.47 10.48 -21.40
CA ASP A 423 -15.10 11.02 -21.54
C ASP A 423 -14.98 12.14 -22.60
N GLY A 424 -15.93 13.07 -22.56
CA GLY A 424 -16.01 14.20 -23.50
C GLY A 424 -16.72 13.92 -24.82
N GLU A 425 -16.97 12.66 -25.18
CA GLU A 425 -17.64 12.28 -26.41
C GLU A 425 -19.17 12.33 -26.29
N TYR A 426 -19.79 13.07 -27.19
CA TYR A 426 -21.27 13.23 -27.24
C TYR A 426 -21.93 12.14 -28.07
N THR A 427 -22.89 11.43 -27.49
CA THR A 427 -23.73 10.46 -28.21
C THR A 427 -25.21 10.70 -27.92
N ASN A 428 -26.02 10.70 -28.97
CA ASN A 428 -27.49 10.77 -28.86
C ASN A 428 -28.08 9.35 -28.83
N LEU A 429 -28.39 8.84 -27.65
CA LEU A 429 -28.89 7.48 -27.45
C LEU A 429 -30.28 7.23 -28.04
N THR A 430 -31.03 8.31 -28.32
CA THR A 430 -32.36 8.19 -28.98
C THR A 430 -32.24 8.02 -30.50
N ARG A 431 -31.16 8.53 -31.09
CA ARG A 431 -30.98 8.52 -32.57
C ARG A 431 -29.92 7.52 -33.05
N THR A 432 -29.06 7.05 -32.16
CA THR A 432 -27.95 6.13 -32.51
C THR A 432 -28.51 4.72 -32.79
N PRO A 433 -28.05 4.02 -33.84
CA PRO A 433 -28.45 2.65 -34.13
C PRO A 433 -28.18 1.66 -32.99
N GLU A 434 -29.04 0.65 -32.82
CA GLU A 434 -28.88 -0.33 -31.71
C GLU A 434 -27.54 -1.08 -31.70
N ALA A 435 -26.94 -1.31 -32.86
CA ALA A 435 -25.64 -1.99 -32.97
C ALA A 435 -24.46 -1.15 -32.40
N GLU A 436 -24.45 0.16 -32.64
CA GLU A 436 -23.46 1.08 -32.05
C GLU A 436 -23.72 1.25 -30.55
N MET A 437 -25.00 1.23 -30.13
CA MET A 437 -25.38 1.25 -28.73
C MET A 437 -24.97 -0.02 -27.97
N ALA A 438 -24.89 -1.15 -28.63
CA ALA A 438 -24.45 -2.41 -27.99
C ALA A 438 -22.95 -2.39 -27.66
N ALA A 439 -22.10 -1.85 -28.54
CA ALA A 439 -20.68 -1.65 -28.27
C ALA A 439 -20.46 -0.68 -27.11
N PHE A 440 -21.16 0.44 -27.09
CA PHE A 440 -21.12 1.45 -26.04
C PHE A 440 -21.62 0.91 -24.67
N ARG A 441 -22.64 0.04 -24.68
CA ARG A 441 -23.15 -0.65 -23.48
C ARG A 441 -22.15 -1.62 -22.88
N VAL A 442 -21.34 -2.28 -23.69
CA VAL A 442 -20.30 -3.22 -23.22
C VAL A 442 -19.20 -2.45 -22.50
N GLU A 443 -18.77 -1.28 -22.99
CA GLU A 443 -17.78 -0.43 -22.35
C GLU A 443 -18.31 0.14 -21.01
N ILE A 444 -19.47 0.75 -20.99
CA ILE A 444 -20.07 1.28 -19.75
C ILE A 444 -20.38 0.16 -18.74
N SER A 445 -20.86 -1.01 -19.18
CA SER A 445 -21.18 -2.14 -18.30
C SER A 445 -19.92 -2.74 -17.67
N SER A 446 -18.78 -2.73 -18.35
CA SER A 446 -17.51 -3.22 -17.79
C SER A 446 -17.01 -2.34 -16.64
N GLU A 447 -17.22 -1.04 -16.72
CA GLU A 447 -16.83 -0.09 -15.66
C GLU A 447 -17.85 -0.03 -14.51
N GLN A 448 -19.17 -0.11 -14.81
CA GLN A 448 -20.19 -0.14 -13.76
C GLN A 448 -20.22 -1.47 -13.00
N ASN A 449 -19.94 -2.61 -13.64
CA ASN A 449 -19.80 -3.89 -12.96
C ASN A 449 -18.61 -3.94 -12.02
N LEU A 450 -17.52 -3.24 -12.31
CA LEU A 450 -16.43 -3.03 -11.34
C LEU A 450 -16.92 -2.24 -10.11
N SER A 451 -17.74 -1.21 -10.31
CA SER A 451 -18.31 -0.39 -9.23
C SER A 451 -19.36 -1.16 -8.40
N ASP A 452 -20.18 -1.99 -9.04
CA ASP A 452 -21.27 -2.73 -8.37
C ASP A 452 -20.78 -4.03 -7.72
N THR A 453 -19.75 -4.67 -8.25
CA THR A 453 -19.10 -5.83 -7.61
C THR A 453 -18.46 -5.42 -6.29
N VAL A 454 -17.96 -4.19 -6.20
CA VAL A 454 -17.44 -3.61 -4.95
C VAL A 454 -18.56 -3.29 -3.96
N LYS A 455 -19.76 -2.94 -4.41
CA LYS A 455 -20.92 -2.69 -3.52
C LYS A 455 -21.59 -3.96 -2.99
N GLN A 456 -21.42 -5.11 -3.65
CA GLN A 456 -21.95 -6.41 -3.19
C GLN A 456 -20.98 -7.19 -2.32
N ALA A 457 -19.73 -6.73 -2.21
CA ALA A 457 -18.69 -7.32 -1.35
C ALA A 457 -18.53 -6.59 0.02
N ILE A 458 -19.41 -5.63 0.31
CA ILE A 458 -19.63 -4.99 1.61
C ILE A 458 -20.99 -5.42 2.14
#